data_0e0bcbf31873940cca4cd1b2bbe113fa
#
_entry.id   0e0bcbf31873940cca4cd1b2bbe113fa
#
_cell.length_a   1.000
_cell.length_b   1.000
_cell.length_c   1.000
_cell.angle_alpha   90.00
_cell.angle_beta   90.00
_cell.angle_gamma   90.00
#
_symmetry.space_group_name_H-M   'P 1'
#
loop_
_entity.id
_entity.type
_entity.pdbx_description
1 polymer ?
#
loop_
_entity_poly.entity_id
_entity_poly.type
_entity_poly.pdbx_seq_one_letter_code
_entity_poly.pdbx_strand_id
1 'polypeptide(L)'
;MFEGPVQDLIDELGKLPGIGPKSAQRIAFHLLSVEPPEIDRLTAVLTKVRDGVRFCEVCGNVSDAQRCRICGDPRRDFAQICVVEEPKDVAAIERTREFRGRYHVLGGALDPLSGIGPEQLRVRELLNRVGERVDGVDVSEVIIATDPNTEGEATATYLVRVLRDIPGLSVTRLASGLPMGGDLEFADELTLGRAFTGRRAMA
;
A
#
# COMPACT_ATOMS: atom_id res chain seq x y z
N MET A 1 13.14 -30.12 21.04
CA MET A 1 12.84 -28.83 21.65
C MET A 1 14.18 -28.23 22.04
N PHE A 2 14.51 -27.07 21.57
CA PHE A 2 15.76 -26.38 21.95
C PHE A 2 15.48 -25.59 23.24
N GLU A 3 16.54 -25.18 23.94
CA GLU A 3 16.40 -24.42 25.19
C GLU A 3 17.22 -23.13 25.11
N GLY A 4 16.83 -22.14 25.93
CA GLY A 4 17.54 -20.86 26.01
C GLY A 4 17.46 -20.00 24.75
N PRO A 5 18.48 -19.17 24.48
CA PRO A 5 18.44 -18.14 23.44
C PRO A 5 18.11 -18.65 22.03
N VAL A 6 18.42 -19.92 21.73
CA VAL A 6 18.10 -20.51 20.42
C VAL A 6 16.59 -20.70 20.26
N GLN A 7 15.91 -21.18 21.31
CA GLN A 7 14.47 -21.33 21.30
C GLN A 7 13.79 -19.96 21.23
N ASP A 8 14.27 -18.99 22.02
CA ASP A 8 13.72 -17.61 21.99
C ASP A 8 13.81 -17.00 20.59
N LEU A 9 14.93 -17.20 19.89
CA LEU A 9 15.08 -16.72 18.51
C LEU A 9 14.12 -17.42 17.54
N ILE A 10 13.93 -18.73 17.67
CA ILE A 10 12.97 -19.50 16.85
C ILE A 10 11.55 -18.98 17.09
N ASP A 11 11.19 -18.73 18.34
CA ASP A 11 9.86 -18.27 18.72
C ASP A 11 9.59 -16.84 18.19
N GLU A 12 10.55 -15.94 18.29
CA GLU A 12 10.43 -14.58 17.73
C GLU A 12 10.33 -14.59 16.19
N LEU A 13 11.15 -15.41 15.52
CA LEU A 13 11.06 -15.56 14.07
C LEU A 13 9.73 -16.18 13.64
N GLY A 14 9.17 -17.10 14.44
CA GLY A 14 7.89 -17.75 14.17
C GLY A 14 6.68 -16.82 14.29
N LYS A 15 6.83 -15.66 14.93
CA LYS A 15 5.78 -14.62 14.99
C LYS A 15 5.67 -13.79 13.70
N LEU A 16 6.68 -13.88 12.83
CA LEU A 16 6.70 -13.12 11.59
C LEU A 16 5.68 -13.70 10.58
N PRO A 17 4.93 -12.85 9.84
CA PRO A 17 3.96 -13.31 8.87
C PRO A 17 4.60 -14.22 7.81
N GLY A 18 3.97 -15.37 7.53
CA GLY A 18 4.45 -16.33 6.54
C GLY A 18 5.63 -17.21 7.00
N ILE A 19 6.12 -17.04 8.23
CA ILE A 19 7.18 -17.87 8.78
C ILE A 19 6.58 -18.92 9.73
N GLY A 20 6.47 -20.15 9.22
CA GLY A 20 6.07 -21.29 10.04
C GLY A 20 7.23 -21.86 10.87
N PRO A 21 6.95 -22.79 11.82
CA PRO A 21 7.94 -23.33 12.76
C PRO A 21 9.20 -23.88 12.10
N LYS A 22 9.04 -24.63 10.99
CA LYS A 22 10.18 -25.19 10.24
C LYS A 22 11.06 -24.10 9.61
N SER A 23 10.45 -23.03 9.08
CA SER A 23 11.18 -21.91 8.50
C SER A 23 11.88 -21.10 9.57
N ALA A 24 11.23 -20.82 10.70
CA ALA A 24 11.83 -20.15 11.86
C ALA A 24 13.07 -20.89 12.35
N GLN A 25 12.98 -22.21 12.54
CA GLN A 25 14.11 -23.03 12.93
C GLN A 25 15.24 -22.96 11.91
N ARG A 26 14.95 -23.09 10.60
CA ARG A 26 15.97 -23.01 9.56
C ARG A 26 16.70 -21.67 9.52
N ILE A 27 15.96 -20.56 9.70
CA ILE A 27 16.54 -19.21 9.76
C ILE A 27 17.41 -19.08 11.01
N ALA A 28 16.94 -19.52 12.17
CA ALA A 28 17.72 -19.46 13.41
C ALA A 28 19.05 -20.21 13.28
N PHE A 29 19.04 -21.42 12.75
CA PHE A 29 20.30 -22.19 12.55
C PHE A 29 21.20 -21.57 11.48
N HIS A 30 20.65 -20.96 10.45
CA HIS A 30 21.45 -20.17 9.50
C HIS A 30 22.16 -19.01 10.21
N LEU A 31 21.44 -18.25 11.03
CA LEU A 31 22.04 -17.14 11.80
C LEU A 31 23.12 -17.60 12.78
N LEU A 32 23.04 -18.83 13.31
CA LEU A 32 24.09 -19.41 14.15
C LEU A 32 25.35 -19.82 13.35
N SER A 33 25.23 -20.01 12.05
CA SER A 33 26.34 -20.44 11.17
C SER A 33 27.06 -19.31 10.44
N VAL A 34 26.48 -18.08 10.45
CA VAL A 34 27.10 -16.91 9.81
C VAL A 34 28.10 -16.24 10.76
N GLU A 35 29.01 -15.46 10.19
CA GLU A 35 30.01 -14.73 10.95
C GLU A 35 29.39 -13.61 11.81
N PRO A 36 29.92 -13.37 13.03
CA PRO A 36 29.35 -12.35 13.93
C PRO A 36 29.09 -10.97 13.29
N PRO A 37 29.94 -10.41 12.41
CA PRO A 37 29.69 -9.14 11.77
C PRO A 37 28.41 -9.10 10.90
N GLU A 38 27.93 -10.24 10.42
CA GLU A 38 26.67 -10.31 9.67
C GLU A 38 25.47 -10.17 10.59
N ILE A 39 25.52 -10.77 11.77
CA ILE A 39 24.50 -10.62 12.81
C ILE A 39 24.45 -9.17 13.30
N ASP A 40 25.61 -8.58 13.58
CA ASP A 40 25.71 -7.19 14.02
C ASP A 40 25.11 -6.24 12.99
N ARG A 41 25.37 -6.46 11.70
CA ARG A 41 24.80 -5.68 10.60
C ARG A 41 23.27 -5.82 10.53
N LEU A 42 22.73 -7.04 10.65
CA LEU A 42 21.29 -7.27 10.66
C LEU A 42 20.61 -6.55 11.83
N THR A 43 21.19 -6.71 13.02
CA THR A 43 20.70 -6.06 14.24
C THR A 43 20.73 -4.53 14.11
N ALA A 44 21.81 -3.98 13.58
CA ALA A 44 21.93 -2.54 13.33
C ALA A 44 20.89 -2.02 12.33
N VAL A 45 20.62 -2.79 11.26
CA VAL A 45 19.59 -2.41 10.27
C VAL A 45 18.20 -2.44 10.90
N LEU A 46 17.85 -3.49 11.66
CA LEU A 46 16.56 -3.58 12.36
C LEU A 46 16.37 -2.41 13.32
N THR A 47 17.40 -2.08 14.10
CA THR A 47 17.39 -0.93 15.00
C THR A 47 17.21 0.39 14.23
N LYS A 48 17.94 0.58 13.14
CA LYS A 48 17.84 1.77 12.30
C LYS A 48 16.43 1.93 11.70
N VAL A 49 15.80 0.85 11.27
CA VAL A 49 14.43 0.87 10.75
C VAL A 49 13.46 1.26 11.86
N ARG A 50 13.54 0.62 13.03
CA ARG A 50 12.66 0.93 14.17
C ARG A 50 12.74 2.39 14.60
N ASP A 51 13.94 2.96 14.65
CA ASP A 51 14.18 4.29 15.21
C ASP A 51 14.06 5.41 14.15
N GLY A 52 14.35 5.10 12.89
CA GLY A 52 14.45 6.09 11.80
C GLY A 52 13.28 6.12 10.83
N VAL A 53 12.49 5.03 10.73
CA VAL A 53 11.36 4.98 9.79
C VAL A 53 10.08 5.41 10.48
N ARG A 54 9.32 6.26 9.80
CA ARG A 54 8.02 6.77 10.24
C ARG A 54 7.05 6.82 9.06
N PHE A 55 5.80 7.14 9.34
CA PHE A 55 4.84 7.43 8.28
C PHE A 55 4.87 8.91 7.92
N CYS A 56 4.84 9.21 6.62
CA CYS A 56 4.74 10.57 6.10
C CYS A 56 3.49 11.25 6.67
N GLU A 57 3.65 12.43 7.27
CA GLU A 57 2.54 13.19 7.86
C GLU A 57 1.46 13.57 6.84
N VAL A 58 1.84 13.74 5.56
CA VAL A 58 0.93 14.13 4.48
C VAL A 58 0.18 12.94 3.90
N CYS A 59 0.89 11.87 3.51
CA CYS A 59 0.30 10.81 2.70
C CYS A 59 0.24 9.44 3.37
N GLY A 60 0.86 9.24 4.55
CA GLY A 60 0.89 7.94 5.23
C GLY A 60 1.87 6.92 4.65
N ASN A 61 2.64 7.26 3.61
CA ASN A 61 3.68 6.37 3.09
C ASN A 61 4.86 6.28 4.08
N VAL A 62 5.63 5.20 4.00
CA VAL A 62 6.87 5.06 4.79
C VAL A 62 7.90 6.12 4.38
N SER A 63 8.60 6.68 5.37
CA SER A 63 9.56 7.77 5.18
C SER A 63 10.59 7.78 6.29
N ASP A 64 11.78 8.25 5.98
CA ASP A 64 12.85 8.59 6.94
C ASP A 64 12.80 10.07 7.39
N ALA A 65 11.84 10.84 6.84
CA ALA A 65 11.60 12.25 7.17
C ALA A 65 10.10 12.49 7.42
N GLN A 66 9.74 13.68 7.96
CA GLN A 66 8.34 14.06 8.17
C GLN A 66 7.51 13.99 6.89
N ARG A 67 8.08 14.46 5.77
CA ARG A 67 7.50 14.35 4.42
C ARG A 67 8.32 13.37 3.60
N CYS A 68 7.68 12.38 2.97
CA CYS A 68 8.35 11.46 2.07
C CYS A 68 8.80 12.18 0.78
N ARG A 69 9.73 11.55 0.05
CA ARG A 69 10.28 12.12 -1.19
C ARG A 69 9.21 12.47 -2.22
N ILE A 70 8.11 11.70 -2.30
CA ILE A 70 7.02 11.96 -3.25
C ILE A 70 6.25 13.22 -2.85
N CYS A 71 5.93 13.39 -1.57
CA CYS A 71 5.24 14.58 -1.09
C CYS A 71 6.13 15.84 -1.11
N GLY A 72 7.46 15.68 -1.05
CA GLY A 72 8.43 16.75 -1.12
C GLY A 72 8.90 17.11 -2.54
N ASP A 73 8.51 16.35 -3.57
CA ASP A 73 8.95 16.61 -4.95
C ASP A 73 8.03 17.64 -5.65
N PRO A 74 8.52 18.86 -5.93
CA PRO A 74 7.73 19.92 -6.57
C PRO A 74 7.36 19.63 -8.03
N ARG A 75 7.94 18.59 -8.64
CA ARG A 75 7.63 18.19 -10.02
C ARG A 75 6.39 17.31 -10.11
N ARG A 76 5.81 16.91 -8.97
CA ARG A 76 4.59 16.13 -8.91
C ARG A 76 3.37 17.01 -9.19
N ASP A 77 2.37 16.43 -9.83
CA ASP A 77 1.08 17.06 -9.98
C ASP A 77 0.32 17.02 -8.65
N PHE A 78 0.12 18.17 -8.06
CA PHE A 78 -0.55 18.32 -6.76
C PHE A 78 -2.07 18.25 -6.87
N ALA A 79 -2.61 18.38 -8.08
CA ALA A 79 -4.03 18.28 -8.33
C ALA A 79 -4.55 16.83 -8.37
N GLN A 80 -3.64 15.83 -8.41
CA GLN A 80 -4.00 14.42 -8.47
C GLN A 80 -3.54 13.66 -7.23
N ILE A 81 -4.46 12.88 -6.64
CA ILE A 81 -4.17 11.97 -5.52
C ILE A 81 -4.55 10.55 -5.90
N CYS A 82 -3.57 9.63 -5.90
CA CYS A 82 -3.81 8.20 -6.00
C CYS A 82 -3.93 7.60 -4.59
N VAL A 83 -5.09 7.04 -4.27
CA VAL A 83 -5.41 6.43 -2.98
C VAL A 83 -5.14 4.95 -3.05
N VAL A 84 -4.28 4.46 -2.16
CA VAL A 84 -3.86 3.05 -2.04
C VAL A 84 -4.06 2.53 -0.62
N GLU A 85 -4.06 1.23 -0.44
CA GLU A 85 -4.24 0.59 0.87
C GLU A 85 -2.97 0.66 1.70
N GLU A 86 -1.82 0.29 1.13
CA GLU A 86 -0.56 0.14 1.85
C GLU A 86 0.64 0.81 1.13
N PRO A 87 1.74 1.08 1.85
CA PRO A 87 2.96 1.63 1.24
C PRO A 87 3.57 0.78 0.11
N LYS A 88 3.36 -0.54 0.13
CA LYS A 88 3.83 -1.45 -0.92
C LYS A 88 3.20 -1.14 -2.28
N ASP A 89 1.94 -0.66 -2.28
CA ASP A 89 1.18 -0.34 -3.49
C ASP A 89 1.73 0.91 -4.16
N VAL A 90 2.14 1.91 -3.35
CA VAL A 90 2.88 3.08 -3.85
C VAL A 90 4.12 2.63 -4.63
N ALA A 91 4.90 1.70 -4.06
CA ALA A 91 6.10 1.19 -4.72
C ALA A 91 5.79 0.43 -6.02
N ALA A 92 4.65 -0.26 -6.08
CA ALA A 92 4.19 -0.97 -7.28
C ALA A 92 3.83 0.02 -8.40
N ILE A 93 3.05 1.06 -8.09
CA ILE A 93 2.64 2.08 -9.06
C ILE A 93 3.86 2.92 -9.52
N GLU A 94 4.74 3.33 -8.62
CA GLU A 94 5.94 4.12 -8.95
C GLU A 94 6.89 3.38 -9.92
N ARG A 95 6.95 2.05 -9.88
CA ARG A 95 7.74 1.26 -10.84
C ARG A 95 7.26 1.40 -12.28
N THR A 96 5.99 1.71 -12.50
CA THR A 96 5.45 1.93 -13.85
C THR A 96 5.95 3.23 -14.46
N ARG A 97 6.28 4.24 -13.64
CA ARG A 97 6.66 5.61 -14.04
C ARG A 97 5.56 6.39 -14.78
N GLU A 98 4.34 5.88 -14.82
CA GLU A 98 3.21 6.51 -15.53
C GLU A 98 2.50 7.56 -14.68
N PHE A 99 2.44 7.37 -13.35
CA PHE A 99 1.76 8.29 -12.46
C PHE A 99 2.70 9.40 -11.98
N ARG A 100 2.24 10.64 -12.09
CA ARG A 100 3.01 11.83 -11.69
C ARG A 100 2.37 12.63 -10.56
N GLY A 101 1.22 12.20 -10.07
CA GLY A 101 0.53 12.80 -8.94
C GLY A 101 1.12 12.41 -7.59
N ARG A 102 0.37 12.68 -6.53
CA ARG A 102 0.69 12.32 -5.15
C ARG A 102 -0.10 11.10 -4.72
N TYR A 103 0.29 10.50 -3.62
CA TYR A 103 -0.41 9.35 -3.04
C TYR A 103 -1.10 9.71 -1.73
N HIS A 104 -2.07 8.87 -1.37
CA HIS A 104 -2.62 8.78 -0.03
C HIS A 104 -2.74 7.30 0.35
N VAL A 105 -2.05 6.92 1.42
CA VAL A 105 -2.04 5.56 1.96
C VAL A 105 -3.07 5.50 3.08
N LEU A 106 -4.06 4.62 2.93
CA LEU A 106 -5.15 4.44 3.89
C LEU A 106 -4.70 3.74 5.18
N GLY A 107 -3.68 2.88 5.09
CA GLY A 107 -3.21 2.04 6.19
C GLY A 107 -3.91 0.69 6.25
N GLY A 108 -4.67 0.32 5.22
CA GLY A 108 -5.40 -0.94 5.07
C GLY A 108 -6.66 -0.78 4.23
N ALA A 109 -7.54 -1.77 4.31
CA ALA A 109 -8.86 -1.80 3.69
C ALA A 109 -9.96 -1.98 4.75
N LEU A 110 -11.21 -1.68 4.39
CA LEU A 110 -12.37 -2.00 5.22
C LEU A 110 -12.51 -3.52 5.34
N ASP A 111 -12.47 -4.02 6.56
CA ASP A 111 -12.68 -5.43 6.89
C ASP A 111 -13.54 -5.54 8.16
N PRO A 112 -14.87 -5.56 8.02
CA PRO A 112 -15.77 -5.68 9.16
C PRO A 112 -15.58 -6.98 9.95
N LEU A 113 -15.10 -8.04 9.30
CA LEU A 113 -14.87 -9.33 9.99
C LEU A 113 -13.68 -9.25 10.94
N SER A 114 -12.66 -8.49 10.57
CA SER A 114 -11.49 -8.20 11.42
C SER A 114 -11.68 -6.94 12.30
N GLY A 115 -12.86 -6.31 12.25
CA GLY A 115 -13.19 -5.11 13.02
C GLY A 115 -12.55 -3.82 12.48
N ILE A 116 -12.12 -3.81 11.23
CA ILE A 116 -11.53 -2.62 10.58
C ILE A 116 -12.63 -1.81 9.90
N GLY A 117 -13.03 -0.72 10.55
CA GLY A 117 -13.96 0.28 10.02
C GLY A 117 -13.24 1.51 9.43
N PRO A 118 -14.01 2.51 8.97
CA PRO A 118 -13.45 3.74 8.40
C PRO A 118 -12.59 4.55 9.39
N GLU A 119 -12.83 4.40 10.68
CA GLU A 119 -12.12 5.12 11.75
C GLU A 119 -10.69 4.61 11.96
N GLN A 120 -10.41 3.37 11.57
CA GLN A 120 -9.08 2.77 11.60
C GLN A 120 -8.25 3.12 10.36
N LEU A 121 -8.93 3.64 9.31
CA LEU A 121 -8.29 4.06 8.06
C LEU A 121 -8.10 5.57 8.02
N ARG A 122 -7.12 6.04 7.26
CA ARG A 122 -6.80 7.46 7.10
C ARG A 122 -7.75 8.21 6.15
N VAL A 123 -9.05 7.90 6.23
CA VAL A 123 -10.08 8.53 5.36
C VAL A 123 -10.29 9.99 5.74
N ARG A 124 -10.25 10.32 7.03
CA ARG A 124 -10.39 11.72 7.49
C ARG A 124 -9.28 12.61 6.93
N GLU A 125 -8.04 12.13 6.96
CA GLU A 125 -6.90 12.85 6.40
C GLU A 125 -7.01 13.01 4.89
N LEU A 126 -7.56 12.02 4.17
CA LEU A 126 -7.86 12.16 2.74
C LEU A 126 -8.86 13.28 2.49
N LEU A 127 -9.99 13.30 3.22
CA LEU A 127 -11.01 14.32 3.10
C LEU A 127 -10.47 15.73 3.39
N ASN A 128 -9.65 15.87 4.44
CA ASN A 128 -8.97 17.13 4.74
C ASN A 128 -8.06 17.58 3.60
N ARG A 129 -7.27 16.66 3.03
CA ARG A 129 -6.37 16.97 1.89
C ARG A 129 -7.11 17.40 0.64
N VAL A 130 -8.30 16.87 0.40
CA VAL A 130 -9.13 17.23 -0.76
C VAL A 130 -9.88 18.53 -0.51
N GLY A 131 -10.34 18.76 0.74
CA GLY A 131 -11.08 19.97 1.12
C GLY A 131 -10.20 21.19 1.38
N GLU A 132 -8.95 21.00 1.72
CA GLU A 132 -7.99 22.05 2.01
C GLU A 132 -6.98 22.19 0.87
N ARG A 133 -6.62 23.44 0.52
CA ARG A 133 -5.55 23.71 -0.45
C ARG A 133 -4.19 23.34 0.17
N VAL A 134 -3.80 22.09 0.05
CA VAL A 134 -2.47 21.67 0.46
C VAL A 134 -1.45 22.17 -0.58
N ASP A 135 -0.50 22.96 -0.14
CA ASP A 135 0.50 23.61 -1.00
C ASP A 135 -0.12 24.59 -2.04
N GLY A 136 -1.31 25.14 -1.77
CA GLY A 136 -1.94 26.18 -2.61
C GLY A 136 -2.61 25.65 -3.88
N VAL A 137 -2.71 24.35 -4.06
CA VAL A 137 -3.33 23.69 -5.23
C VAL A 137 -4.59 22.95 -4.80
N ASP A 138 -5.68 23.17 -5.53
CA ASP A 138 -6.92 22.38 -5.35
C ASP A 138 -6.74 20.98 -5.94
N VAL A 139 -7.16 19.96 -5.21
CA VAL A 139 -7.19 18.58 -5.73
C VAL A 139 -8.40 18.47 -6.67
N SER A 140 -8.13 18.15 -7.94
CA SER A 140 -9.17 18.00 -8.98
C SER A 140 -9.47 16.54 -9.29
N GLU A 141 -8.58 15.61 -8.92
CA GLU A 141 -8.80 14.18 -9.16
C GLU A 141 -8.32 13.32 -7.99
N VAL A 142 -9.17 12.38 -7.59
CA VAL A 142 -8.83 11.27 -6.71
C VAL A 142 -8.96 9.98 -7.50
N ILE A 143 -7.85 9.26 -7.65
CA ILE A 143 -7.77 7.96 -8.32
C ILE A 143 -7.80 6.88 -7.25
N ILE A 144 -8.85 6.06 -7.22
CA ILE A 144 -8.97 4.94 -6.28
C ILE A 144 -8.21 3.75 -6.85
N ALA A 145 -7.18 3.32 -6.13
CA ALA A 145 -6.29 2.22 -6.49
C ALA A 145 -6.18 1.21 -5.33
N THR A 146 -7.33 0.84 -4.76
CA THR A 146 -7.46 -0.27 -3.80
C THR A 146 -7.32 -1.62 -4.50
N ASP A 147 -7.00 -2.66 -3.74
CA ASP A 147 -6.86 -4.01 -4.27
C ASP A 147 -8.17 -4.50 -4.91
N PRO A 148 -8.13 -5.29 -5.99
CA PRO A 148 -9.32 -5.81 -6.67
C PRO A 148 -9.90 -7.05 -5.96
N ASN A 149 -9.87 -7.09 -4.62
CA ASN A 149 -10.49 -8.09 -3.76
C ASN A 149 -11.76 -7.55 -3.09
N THR A 150 -12.42 -8.34 -2.26
CA THR A 150 -13.69 -7.99 -1.60
C THR A 150 -13.55 -6.74 -0.71
N GLU A 151 -12.49 -6.68 0.08
CA GLU A 151 -12.19 -5.62 1.03
C GLU A 151 -11.86 -4.32 0.30
N GLY A 152 -11.04 -4.40 -0.74
CA GLY A 152 -10.68 -3.24 -1.58
C GLY A 152 -11.86 -2.70 -2.38
N GLU A 153 -12.77 -3.56 -2.88
CA GLU A 153 -14.02 -3.14 -3.54
C GLU A 153 -14.97 -2.45 -2.55
N ALA A 154 -15.10 -2.98 -1.33
CA ALA A 154 -15.88 -2.34 -0.27
C ALA A 154 -15.30 -0.97 0.09
N THR A 155 -13.98 -0.89 0.21
CA THR A 155 -13.23 0.35 0.48
C THR A 155 -13.42 1.36 -0.64
N ALA A 156 -13.27 0.94 -1.91
CA ALA A 156 -13.53 1.80 -3.08
C ALA A 156 -14.94 2.37 -3.08
N THR A 157 -15.94 1.52 -2.84
CA THR A 157 -17.37 1.93 -2.79
C THR A 157 -17.61 2.96 -1.69
N TYR A 158 -17.01 2.75 -0.51
CA TYR A 158 -17.11 3.71 0.58
C TYR A 158 -16.46 5.05 0.22
N LEU A 159 -15.24 5.03 -0.34
CA LEU A 159 -14.52 6.24 -0.76
C LEU A 159 -15.29 7.03 -1.81
N VAL A 160 -15.83 6.35 -2.83
CA VAL A 160 -16.70 7.03 -3.84
C VAL A 160 -17.85 7.74 -3.17
N ARG A 161 -18.52 7.09 -2.21
CA ARG A 161 -19.69 7.68 -1.52
C ARG A 161 -19.32 8.95 -0.75
N VAL A 162 -18.17 9.00 -0.09
CA VAL A 162 -17.77 10.17 0.73
C VAL A 162 -17.10 11.28 -0.09
N LEU A 163 -16.60 10.97 -1.29
CA LEU A 163 -15.90 11.92 -2.15
C LEU A 163 -16.78 12.55 -3.25
N ARG A 164 -17.81 11.83 -3.73
CA ARG A 164 -18.62 12.22 -4.91
C ARG A 164 -19.29 13.58 -4.81
N ASP A 165 -19.59 14.03 -3.58
CA ASP A 165 -20.34 15.26 -3.35
C ASP A 165 -19.41 16.48 -3.16
N ILE A 166 -18.09 16.31 -3.33
CA ILE A 166 -17.11 17.40 -3.25
C ILE A 166 -17.09 18.15 -4.58
N PRO A 167 -17.43 19.45 -4.60
CA PRO A 167 -17.51 20.22 -5.84
C PRO A 167 -16.16 20.29 -6.57
N GLY A 168 -16.17 20.05 -7.88
CA GLY A 168 -14.98 20.15 -8.73
C GLY A 168 -14.03 18.95 -8.62
N LEU A 169 -14.34 17.93 -7.81
CA LEU A 169 -13.54 16.72 -7.67
C LEU A 169 -14.01 15.64 -8.64
N SER A 170 -13.10 15.14 -9.46
CA SER A 170 -13.28 13.90 -10.23
C SER A 170 -12.81 12.70 -9.41
N VAL A 171 -13.65 11.68 -9.28
CA VAL A 171 -13.26 10.40 -8.65
C VAL A 171 -13.16 9.35 -9.74
N THR A 172 -11.96 8.84 -9.94
CA THR A 172 -11.66 7.83 -10.96
C THR A 172 -11.13 6.55 -10.31
N ARG A 173 -10.98 5.50 -11.11
CA ARG A 173 -10.47 4.21 -10.68
C ARG A 173 -9.52 3.66 -11.72
N LEU A 174 -8.56 2.82 -11.29
CA LEU A 174 -7.71 2.07 -12.21
C LEU A 174 -8.58 1.19 -13.11
N ALA A 175 -8.24 1.14 -14.39
CA ALA A 175 -8.91 0.28 -15.35
C ALA A 175 -8.73 -1.19 -14.96
N SER A 176 -9.83 -1.95 -15.00
CA SER A 176 -9.79 -3.40 -14.85
C SER A 176 -9.78 -4.03 -16.25
N GLY A 177 -8.98 -5.08 -16.43
CA GLY A 177 -8.89 -5.75 -17.72
C GLY A 177 -7.99 -6.98 -17.71
N LEU A 178 -7.82 -7.56 -18.89
CA LEU A 178 -6.99 -8.74 -19.08
C LEU A 178 -5.52 -8.40 -18.85
N PRO A 179 -4.77 -9.26 -18.14
CA PRO A 179 -3.33 -9.09 -17.99
C PRO A 179 -2.64 -9.29 -19.35
N MET A 180 -1.60 -8.50 -19.59
CA MET A 180 -0.78 -8.65 -20.81
C MET A 180 0.03 -9.96 -20.75
N GLY A 181 0.07 -10.67 -21.87
CA GLY A 181 0.86 -11.90 -22.03
C GLY A 181 0.15 -13.19 -21.55
N GLY A 182 -1.12 -13.09 -21.19
CA GLY A 182 -1.94 -14.28 -20.90
C GLY A 182 -2.85 -14.64 -22.07
N ASP A 183 -3.15 -15.95 -22.23
CA ASP A 183 -4.12 -16.42 -23.20
C ASP A 183 -5.56 -16.19 -22.68
N LEU A 184 -6.46 -15.85 -23.58
CA LEU A 184 -7.84 -15.49 -23.24
C LEU A 184 -8.59 -16.64 -22.54
N GLU A 185 -8.25 -17.89 -22.89
CA GLU A 185 -8.88 -19.11 -22.35
C GLU A 185 -8.60 -19.35 -20.86
N PHE A 186 -7.52 -18.73 -20.31
CA PHE A 186 -7.17 -18.84 -18.90
C PHE A 186 -7.70 -17.68 -18.05
N ALA A 187 -8.36 -16.69 -18.68
CA ALA A 187 -8.96 -15.58 -17.94
C ALA A 187 -10.27 -16.04 -17.27
N ASP A 188 -10.44 -15.71 -16.01
CA ASP A 188 -11.68 -15.98 -15.29
C ASP A 188 -12.86 -15.14 -15.85
N GLU A 189 -14.07 -15.62 -15.62
CA GLU A 189 -15.30 -15.00 -16.14
C GLU A 189 -15.50 -13.55 -15.67
N LEU A 190 -15.11 -13.25 -14.43
CA LEU A 190 -15.25 -11.90 -13.86
C LEU A 190 -14.30 -10.92 -14.54
N THR A 191 -13.03 -11.31 -14.72
CA THR A 191 -12.02 -10.53 -15.44
C THR A 191 -12.43 -10.27 -16.88
N LEU A 192 -12.92 -11.30 -17.58
CA LEU A 192 -13.46 -11.16 -18.94
C LEU A 192 -14.67 -10.22 -18.99
N GLY A 193 -15.61 -10.36 -18.06
CA GLY A 193 -16.79 -9.49 -17.97
C GLY A 193 -16.40 -8.03 -17.75
N ARG A 194 -15.46 -7.76 -16.86
CA ARG A 194 -14.93 -6.40 -16.62
C ARG A 194 -14.20 -5.84 -17.85
N ALA A 195 -13.42 -6.67 -18.56
CA ALA A 195 -12.76 -6.25 -19.80
C ALA A 195 -13.77 -5.87 -20.91
N PHE A 196 -14.86 -6.62 -21.05
CA PHE A 196 -15.94 -6.28 -21.99
C PHE A 196 -16.64 -4.97 -21.61
N THR A 197 -16.93 -4.77 -20.34
CA THR A 197 -17.59 -3.54 -19.85
C THR A 197 -16.68 -2.33 -20.03
N GLY A 198 -15.37 -2.47 -19.75
CA GLY A 198 -14.36 -1.43 -19.86
C GLY A 198 -13.73 -1.28 -21.26
N ARG A 199 -14.26 -1.96 -22.30
CA ARG A 199 -13.69 -1.92 -23.65
C ARG A 199 -13.62 -0.50 -24.21
N ARG A 200 -12.51 -0.20 -24.87
CA ARG A 200 -12.26 1.10 -25.51
C ARG A 200 -12.39 0.98 -27.03
N ALA A 201 -12.82 2.08 -27.67
CA ALA A 201 -12.78 2.19 -29.13
C ALA A 201 -11.32 2.16 -29.59
N MET A 202 -11.05 1.43 -30.65
CA MET A 202 -9.78 1.48 -31.37
C MET A 202 -9.86 2.64 -32.35
N ALA A 203 -8.86 3.52 -32.32
CA ALA A 203 -8.71 4.61 -33.25
C ALA A 203 -7.85 4.19 -34.44
#